data_7ffdb90bba5d7424264dcc450d8dccdf
#
_entry.id   7ffdb90bba5d7424264dcc450d8dccdf
#
_cell.length_a   1.000
_cell.length_b   1.000
_cell.length_c   1.000
_cell.angle_alpha   90.00
_cell.angle_beta   90.00
_cell.angle_gamma   90.00
#
_symmetry.space_group_name_H-M   'P 1'
#
loop_
_entity.id
_entity.type
_entity.pdbx_description
1 polymer ?
#
loop_
_entity_poly.entity_id
_entity_poly.type
_entity_poly.pdbx_seq_one_letter_code
_entity_poly.pdbx_strand_id
1 'polypeptide(L)'
;MRSIWKGAISFGLVNVPVKLYAATEDHDLKFHQVHAEDHGRIRYKRVCELCGAVVDFRDIARAYTDGEGRSVVITDEDLATLPVEHNREIEVLQFVPAAEIDPMLYDRSYYLEPDSKSTKSYVLLARTLDETDRVAIAAFALRNKTRLAVLRVRDLGKRPVMVVQTLLWPDEIRDPDFPALDTPAEIKPAELTMAAQLVESMVDDFEPQRFRDDYQDQLHDLVEAKLQGEQAFSAESPDTAPEAPDDVSDLLAKLEASIQARKAGGN
;
A
#
# COMPACT_ATOMS: atom_id res chain seq x y z
N MET A 1 13.34 7.12 -13.51
CA MET A 1 12.31 7.58 -12.54
C MET A 1 12.21 9.10 -12.58
N ARG A 2 11.00 9.69 -12.42
CA ARG A 2 10.79 11.14 -12.33
C ARG A 2 10.56 11.53 -10.88
N SER A 3 11.26 12.57 -10.39
CA SER A 3 11.03 13.08 -9.04
C SER A 3 9.63 13.68 -8.93
N ILE A 4 8.94 13.36 -7.85
CA ILE A 4 7.57 13.82 -7.57
C ILE A 4 7.54 14.98 -6.56
N TRP A 5 8.64 15.16 -5.82
CA TRP A 5 8.79 16.19 -4.82
C TRP A 5 10.27 16.51 -4.61
N LYS A 6 10.57 17.74 -4.19
CA LYS A 6 11.91 18.22 -3.88
C LYS A 6 11.84 19.09 -2.63
N GLY A 7 12.75 18.84 -1.68
CA GLY A 7 12.83 19.54 -0.42
C GLY A 7 14.03 19.09 0.38
N ALA A 8 13.93 19.08 1.71
CA ALA A 8 15.01 18.65 2.57
C ALA A 8 14.49 17.85 3.77
N ILE A 9 15.31 16.96 4.32
CA ILE A 9 15.07 16.37 5.63
C ILE A 9 15.65 17.35 6.66
N SER A 10 14.84 17.74 7.64
CA SER A 10 15.25 18.60 8.73
C SER A 10 15.18 17.87 10.08
N PHE A 11 16.24 17.92 10.87
CA PHE A 11 16.27 17.46 12.24
C PHE A 11 17.24 18.33 13.06
N GLY A 12 16.71 19.01 14.05
CA GLY A 12 17.44 20.04 14.79
C GLY A 12 17.99 21.12 13.85
N LEU A 13 19.31 21.32 13.83
CA LEU A 13 19.97 22.29 12.96
C LEU A 13 20.50 21.68 11.65
N VAL A 14 20.26 20.40 11.42
CA VAL A 14 20.74 19.69 10.22
C VAL A 14 19.68 19.72 9.15
N ASN A 15 20.10 20.10 7.93
CA ASN A 15 19.25 20.11 6.74
C ASN A 15 19.92 19.30 5.63
N VAL A 16 19.19 18.30 5.10
CA VAL A 16 19.67 17.37 4.07
C VAL A 16 18.80 17.51 2.83
N PRO A 17 19.23 18.22 1.79
CA PRO A 17 18.48 18.36 0.56
C PRO A 17 18.26 17.02 -0.14
N VAL A 18 16.99 16.73 -0.53
CA VAL A 18 16.59 15.46 -1.13
C VAL A 18 15.53 15.66 -2.21
N LYS A 19 15.47 14.67 -3.11
CA LYS A 19 14.36 14.43 -4.06
C LYS A 19 13.64 13.14 -3.72
N LEU A 20 12.33 13.15 -3.91
CA LEU A 20 11.44 12.04 -3.65
C LEU A 20 11.01 11.36 -4.96
N TYR A 21 11.08 10.04 -4.99
CA TYR A 21 10.66 9.21 -6.12
C TYR A 21 9.73 8.12 -5.62
N ALA A 22 8.67 7.78 -6.40
CA ALA A 22 7.85 6.61 -6.06
C ALA A 22 8.74 5.36 -6.05
N ALA A 23 8.66 4.58 -4.96
CA ALA A 23 9.42 3.34 -4.81
C ALA A 23 8.66 2.12 -5.31
N THR A 24 7.36 2.27 -5.55
CA THR A 24 6.45 1.23 -6.02
C THR A 24 5.70 1.71 -7.26
N GLU A 25 5.31 0.77 -8.08
CA GLU A 25 4.42 0.97 -9.23
C GLU A 25 3.34 -0.10 -9.22
N ASP A 26 2.25 0.14 -9.95
CA ASP A 26 1.17 -0.83 -10.06
C ASP A 26 1.65 -2.04 -10.89
N HIS A 27 1.34 -3.23 -10.43
CA HIS A 27 1.64 -4.48 -11.12
C HIS A 27 0.66 -4.77 -12.26
N ASP A 28 -0.60 -4.34 -12.10
CA ASP A 28 -1.71 -4.66 -12.98
C ASP A 28 -1.57 -4.08 -14.39
N LEU A 29 -2.05 -4.83 -15.40
CA LEU A 29 -2.23 -4.33 -16.76
C LEU A 29 -3.22 -3.15 -16.78
N LYS A 30 -2.81 -2.05 -17.44
CA LYS A 30 -3.63 -0.84 -17.52
C LYS A 30 -4.52 -0.85 -18.75
N PHE A 31 -5.82 -0.98 -18.52
CA PHE A 31 -6.84 -0.85 -19.57
C PHE A 31 -7.43 0.56 -19.62
N HIS A 32 -7.88 0.96 -20.77
CA HIS A 32 -8.68 2.15 -20.94
C HIS A 32 -10.05 1.78 -21.52
N GLN A 33 -11.06 2.58 -21.19
CA GLN A 33 -12.43 2.33 -21.62
C GLN A 33 -12.62 2.74 -23.05
N VAL A 34 -13.32 1.89 -23.82
CA VAL A 34 -13.71 2.13 -25.20
C VAL A 34 -15.21 1.89 -25.38
N HIS A 35 -15.81 2.52 -26.38
CA HIS A 35 -17.17 2.25 -26.79
C HIS A 35 -17.26 0.85 -27.43
N ALA A 36 -18.23 0.05 -27.01
CA ALA A 36 -18.30 -1.36 -27.41
C ALA A 36 -18.55 -1.57 -28.92
N GLU A 37 -19.23 -0.63 -29.57
CA GLU A 37 -19.61 -0.76 -30.96
C GLU A 37 -18.50 -0.33 -31.95
N ASP A 38 -17.81 0.79 -31.64
CA ASP A 38 -16.85 1.41 -32.57
C ASP A 38 -15.42 1.46 -32.04
N HIS A 39 -15.19 0.95 -30.82
CA HIS A 39 -13.94 0.96 -30.11
C HIS A 39 -13.33 2.35 -29.88
N GLY A 40 -14.12 3.41 -30.01
CA GLY A 40 -13.73 4.78 -29.72
C GLY A 40 -13.41 4.97 -28.26
N ARG A 41 -12.30 5.68 -27.96
CA ARG A 41 -11.89 5.92 -26.57
C ARG A 41 -12.90 6.78 -25.82
N ILE A 42 -13.37 6.32 -24.65
CA ILE A 42 -14.28 7.07 -23.78
C ILE A 42 -13.56 8.26 -23.16
N ARG A 43 -14.23 9.41 -23.15
CA ARG A 43 -13.80 10.63 -22.48
C ARG A 43 -14.92 11.11 -21.56
N TYR A 44 -14.54 11.58 -20.36
CA TYR A 44 -15.49 12.10 -19.38
C TYR A 44 -15.61 13.61 -19.51
N LYS A 45 -16.85 14.11 -19.43
CA LYS A 45 -17.16 15.54 -19.26
C LYS A 45 -17.71 15.73 -17.84
N ARG A 46 -17.33 16.82 -17.21
CA ARG A 46 -17.89 17.21 -15.92
C ARG A 46 -19.16 18.01 -16.19
N VAL A 47 -20.25 17.59 -15.61
CA VAL A 47 -21.56 18.24 -15.82
C VAL A 47 -22.10 18.67 -14.47
N CYS A 48 -22.58 19.90 -14.36
CA CYS A 48 -23.27 20.39 -13.18
C CYS A 48 -24.65 19.72 -13.06
N GLU A 49 -24.94 19.11 -11.93
CA GLU A 49 -26.19 18.40 -11.69
C GLU A 49 -27.41 19.33 -11.75
N LEU A 50 -27.27 20.59 -11.26
CA LEU A 50 -28.37 21.55 -11.17
C LEU A 50 -28.72 22.18 -12.53
N CYS A 51 -27.72 22.58 -13.33
CA CYS A 51 -27.96 23.31 -14.58
C CYS A 51 -27.65 22.50 -15.84
N GLY A 52 -27.11 21.28 -15.72
CA GLY A 52 -26.77 20.44 -16.87
C GLY A 52 -25.59 20.95 -17.73
N ALA A 53 -24.97 22.07 -17.36
CA ALA A 53 -23.86 22.63 -18.11
C ALA A 53 -22.57 21.80 -17.95
N VAL A 54 -21.79 21.71 -19.04
CA VAL A 54 -20.41 21.16 -18.97
C VAL A 54 -19.52 22.21 -18.30
N VAL A 55 -18.80 21.82 -17.24
CA VAL A 55 -17.98 22.71 -16.40
C VAL A 55 -16.51 22.43 -16.64
N ASP A 56 -15.74 23.46 -16.97
CA ASP A 56 -14.29 23.38 -17.05
C ASP A 56 -13.67 23.18 -15.67
N PHE A 57 -12.52 22.51 -15.61
CA PHE A 57 -11.84 22.20 -14.32
C PHE A 57 -11.55 23.46 -13.48
N ARG A 58 -11.19 24.56 -14.12
CA ARG A 58 -10.88 25.85 -13.48
C ARG A 58 -12.10 26.52 -12.82
N ASP A 59 -13.32 26.13 -13.26
CA ASP A 59 -14.57 26.71 -12.78
C ASP A 59 -15.23 25.81 -11.70
N ILE A 60 -14.50 24.78 -11.20
CA ILE A 60 -14.97 23.86 -10.18
C ILE A 60 -14.42 24.32 -8.82
N ALA A 61 -15.31 24.72 -7.92
CA ALA A 61 -15.02 24.97 -6.53
C ALA A 61 -15.20 23.69 -5.70
N ARG A 62 -14.68 23.69 -4.47
CA ARG A 62 -14.87 22.62 -3.48
C ARG A 62 -15.91 23.04 -2.46
N ALA A 63 -16.78 22.13 -2.07
CA ALA A 63 -17.70 22.37 -0.98
C ALA A 63 -17.54 21.29 0.09
N TYR A 64 -17.71 21.69 1.35
CA TYR A 64 -17.85 20.78 2.48
C TYR A 64 -19.30 20.80 2.92
N THR A 65 -19.89 19.62 3.15
CA THR A 65 -21.23 19.47 3.68
C THR A 65 -21.15 18.73 5.00
N ASP A 66 -21.71 19.29 6.06
CA ASP A 66 -21.73 18.68 7.39
C ASP A 66 -22.84 17.61 7.52
N GLY A 67 -22.88 16.92 8.67
CA GLY A 67 -23.87 15.88 8.96
C GLY A 67 -25.32 16.40 9.05
N GLU A 68 -25.54 17.70 9.12
CA GLU A 68 -26.85 18.36 9.13
C GLU A 68 -27.28 18.89 7.75
N GLY A 69 -26.46 18.66 6.72
CA GLY A 69 -26.74 19.06 5.33
C GLY A 69 -26.39 20.52 5.01
N ARG A 70 -25.70 21.25 5.91
CA ARG A 70 -25.22 22.61 5.62
C ARG A 70 -23.96 22.54 4.78
N SER A 71 -23.94 23.28 3.67
CA SER A 71 -22.81 23.27 2.74
C SER A 71 -22.11 24.62 2.71
N VAL A 72 -20.79 24.60 2.70
CA VAL A 72 -19.93 25.78 2.54
C VAL A 72 -18.94 25.54 1.39
N VAL A 73 -18.80 26.52 0.52
CA VAL A 73 -17.80 26.51 -0.56
C VAL A 73 -16.47 26.98 0.00
N ILE A 74 -15.41 26.20 -0.25
CA ILE A 74 -14.05 26.52 0.15
C ILE A 74 -13.27 26.91 -1.11
N THR A 75 -12.75 28.12 -1.12
CA THR A 75 -11.94 28.67 -2.20
C THR A 75 -10.46 28.38 -2.00
N ASP A 76 -9.66 28.57 -3.07
CA ASP A 76 -8.20 28.46 -2.96
C ASP A 76 -7.61 29.60 -2.10
N GLU A 77 -8.28 30.77 -2.09
CA GLU A 77 -7.94 31.88 -1.18
C GLU A 77 -8.17 31.50 0.28
N ASP A 78 -9.28 30.85 0.61
CA ASP A 78 -9.54 30.38 1.98
C ASP A 78 -8.45 29.37 2.41
N LEU A 79 -8.07 28.45 1.55
CA LEU A 79 -7.00 27.49 1.84
C LEU A 79 -5.64 28.16 2.02
N ALA A 80 -5.37 29.25 1.30
CA ALA A 80 -4.12 30.01 1.43
C ALA A 80 -4.01 30.76 2.78
N THR A 81 -5.13 30.98 3.49
CA THR A 81 -5.12 31.60 4.82
C THR A 81 -4.76 30.63 5.95
N LEU A 82 -4.75 29.32 5.66
CA LEU A 82 -4.43 28.32 6.68
C LEU A 82 -2.96 28.49 7.11
N PRO A 83 -2.66 28.47 8.41
CA PRO A 83 -1.30 28.64 8.93
C PRO A 83 -0.47 27.37 8.77
N VAL A 84 -0.71 26.61 7.71
CA VAL A 84 0.10 25.44 7.38
C VAL A 84 1.37 25.94 6.72
N GLU A 85 2.49 25.77 7.37
CA GLU A 85 3.78 26.04 6.76
C GLU A 85 3.94 25.14 5.52
N HIS A 86 3.96 25.76 4.34
CA HIS A 86 4.28 25.09 3.09
C HIS A 86 5.78 24.81 2.98
N ASN A 87 6.41 24.46 4.12
CA ASN A 87 7.81 24.09 4.16
C ASN A 87 7.98 22.80 3.34
N ARG A 88 8.86 22.89 2.34
CA ARG A 88 9.29 21.70 1.58
C ARG A 88 10.32 20.92 2.40
N GLU A 89 9.93 20.55 3.62
CA GLU A 89 10.76 19.86 4.57
C GLU A 89 10.07 18.57 5.03
N ILE A 90 10.88 17.55 5.22
CA ILE A 90 10.54 16.33 5.94
C ILE A 90 11.07 16.55 7.36
N GLU A 91 10.21 17.05 8.22
CA GLU A 91 10.57 17.38 9.60
C GLU A 91 10.61 16.08 10.43
N VAL A 92 11.79 15.76 10.95
CA VAL A 92 11.95 14.63 11.88
C VAL A 92 11.47 15.05 13.26
N LEU A 93 10.50 14.30 13.80
CA LEU A 93 9.86 14.56 15.10
C LEU A 93 10.50 13.76 16.22
N GLN A 94 10.80 12.47 15.96
CA GLN A 94 11.40 11.55 16.95
C GLN A 94 12.03 10.32 16.28
N PHE A 95 12.78 9.55 17.06
CA PHE A 95 13.35 8.28 16.62
C PHE A 95 12.81 7.15 17.51
N VAL A 96 12.39 6.04 16.88
CA VAL A 96 11.79 4.88 17.56
C VAL A 96 12.34 3.58 16.98
N PRO A 97 12.27 2.44 17.72
CA PRO A 97 12.45 1.12 17.13
C PRO A 97 11.41 0.86 16.01
N ALA A 98 11.82 0.23 14.92
CA ALA A 98 10.88 -0.08 13.83
C ALA A 98 9.71 -0.98 14.28
N ALA A 99 9.95 -1.86 15.26
CA ALA A 99 8.95 -2.78 15.80
C ALA A 99 7.79 -2.09 16.57
N GLU A 100 7.94 -0.82 16.95
CA GLU A 100 6.88 -0.07 17.62
C GLU A 100 5.82 0.45 16.65
N ILE A 101 6.08 0.37 15.33
CA ILE A 101 5.14 0.86 14.31
C ILE A 101 4.27 -0.29 13.86
N ASP A 102 2.96 -0.18 14.09
CA ASP A 102 2.00 -1.15 13.56
C ASP A 102 2.09 -1.19 12.02
N PRO A 103 2.30 -2.37 11.40
CA PRO A 103 2.32 -2.52 9.96
C PRO A 103 1.07 -1.99 9.23
N MET A 104 -0.09 -1.96 9.88
CA MET A 104 -1.33 -1.40 9.32
C MET A 104 -1.24 0.10 9.04
N LEU A 105 -0.34 0.82 9.70
CA LEU A 105 -0.15 2.25 9.49
C LEU A 105 0.58 2.58 8.17
N TYR A 106 1.33 1.63 7.58
CA TYR A 106 2.09 1.91 6.37
C TYR A 106 1.19 2.07 5.14
N ASP A 107 1.40 3.20 4.39
CA ASP A 107 0.65 3.50 3.16
C ASP A 107 1.59 3.40 1.94
N ARG A 108 2.32 4.45 1.59
CA ARG A 108 3.13 4.51 0.36
C ARG A 108 4.60 4.69 0.64
N SER A 109 5.42 4.06 -0.20
CA SER A 109 6.89 4.10 -0.10
C SER A 109 7.51 4.97 -1.18
N TYR A 110 8.55 5.73 -0.80
CA TYR A 110 9.29 6.61 -1.69
C TYR A 110 10.79 6.50 -1.42
N TYR A 111 11.58 6.50 -2.48
CA TYR A 111 13.03 6.62 -2.37
C TYR A 111 13.44 8.08 -2.23
N LEU A 112 14.49 8.31 -1.45
CA LEU A 112 15.13 9.61 -1.27
C LEU A 112 16.49 9.62 -1.96
N GLU A 113 16.67 10.54 -2.90
CA GLU A 113 17.94 10.83 -3.55
C GLU A 113 18.52 12.12 -2.96
N PRO A 114 19.81 12.17 -2.57
CA PRO A 114 20.44 13.41 -2.16
C PRO A 114 20.47 14.44 -3.31
N ASP A 115 20.02 15.67 -3.05
CA ASP A 115 20.02 16.79 -4.02
C ASP A 115 21.10 17.82 -3.67
N SER A 116 22.32 17.37 -3.43
CA SER A 116 23.47 18.21 -3.15
C SER A 116 24.75 17.66 -3.76
N LYS A 117 25.74 18.54 -4.00
CA LYS A 117 27.08 18.12 -4.46
C LYS A 117 27.81 17.25 -3.43
N SER A 118 27.52 17.45 -2.13
CA SER A 118 28.06 16.64 -1.05
C SER A 118 26.97 15.74 -0.51
N THR A 119 27.17 14.44 -0.58
CA THR A 119 26.27 13.42 -0.02
C THR A 119 26.54 13.11 1.45
N LYS A 120 27.51 13.80 2.08
CA LYS A 120 27.99 13.47 3.43
C LYS A 120 26.89 13.47 4.48
N SER A 121 26.04 14.50 4.52
CA SER A 121 24.96 14.60 5.51
C SER A 121 23.91 13.50 5.31
N TYR A 122 23.58 13.17 4.06
CA TYR A 122 22.68 12.09 3.71
C TYR A 122 23.22 10.73 4.19
N VAL A 123 24.48 10.44 3.85
CA VAL A 123 25.14 9.17 4.23
C VAL A 123 25.30 9.06 5.74
N LEU A 124 25.62 10.18 6.41
CA LEU A 124 25.74 10.20 7.88
C LEU A 124 24.40 9.84 8.53
N LEU A 125 23.31 10.49 8.12
CA LEU A 125 21.97 10.19 8.65
C LEU A 125 21.59 8.74 8.39
N ALA A 126 21.78 8.25 7.15
CA ALA A 126 21.45 6.87 6.79
C ALA A 126 22.23 5.86 7.64
N ARG A 127 23.54 6.04 7.82
CA ARG A 127 24.37 5.17 8.67
C ARG A 127 23.95 5.23 10.13
N THR A 128 23.66 6.41 10.66
CA THR A 128 23.22 6.55 12.04
C THR A 128 21.92 5.81 12.30
N LEU A 129 20.94 5.89 11.40
CA LEU A 129 19.69 5.13 11.52
C LEU A 129 19.93 3.61 11.50
N ASP A 130 20.80 3.16 10.59
CA ASP A 130 21.17 1.75 10.44
C ASP A 130 21.91 1.21 11.66
N GLU A 131 22.98 1.90 12.10
CA GLU A 131 23.82 1.50 13.25
C GLU A 131 23.05 1.52 14.59
N THR A 132 22.04 2.38 14.72
CA THR A 132 21.23 2.48 15.95
C THR A 132 19.97 1.61 15.92
N ASP A 133 19.70 0.93 14.82
CA ASP A 133 18.47 0.16 14.59
C ASP A 133 17.20 1.00 14.90
N ARG A 134 17.20 2.24 14.40
CA ARG A 134 16.11 3.19 14.60
C ARG A 134 15.54 3.66 13.28
N VAL A 135 14.28 4.03 13.35
CA VAL A 135 13.59 4.76 12.28
C VAL A 135 13.18 6.13 12.78
N ALA A 136 13.10 7.11 11.90
CA ALA A 136 12.66 8.44 12.27
C ALA A 136 11.18 8.64 11.91
N ILE A 137 10.38 9.04 12.88
CA ILE A 137 9.03 9.55 12.63
C ILE A 137 9.16 10.98 12.14
N ALA A 138 8.49 11.29 11.04
CA ALA A 138 8.57 12.61 10.40
C ALA A 138 7.18 13.07 9.93
N ALA A 139 7.05 14.37 9.73
CA ALA A 139 5.91 14.98 9.07
C ALA A 139 6.37 15.77 7.84
N PHE A 140 5.60 15.74 6.76
CA PHE A 140 5.89 16.57 5.59
C PHE A 140 4.64 16.82 4.75
N ALA A 141 4.68 17.90 3.97
CA ALA A 141 3.62 18.24 3.04
C ALA A 141 3.86 17.58 1.68
N LEU A 142 2.93 16.73 1.26
CA LEU A 142 2.93 16.12 -0.07
C LEU A 142 1.59 16.40 -0.77
N ARG A 143 1.62 17.09 -1.92
CA ARG A 143 0.41 17.45 -2.68
C ARG A 143 -0.65 18.17 -1.84
N ASN A 144 -0.25 19.19 -1.10
CA ASN A 144 -1.10 20.02 -0.23
C ASN A 144 -1.77 19.24 0.93
N LYS A 145 -1.20 18.12 1.35
CA LYS A 145 -1.63 17.38 2.53
C LYS A 145 -0.42 17.10 3.42
N THR A 146 -0.55 17.38 4.71
CA THR A 146 0.41 16.93 5.70
C THR A 146 0.29 15.41 5.85
N ARG A 147 1.43 14.72 5.82
CA ARG A 147 1.55 13.28 5.98
C ARG A 147 2.46 12.97 7.15
N LEU A 148 2.03 12.05 7.99
CA LEU A 148 2.92 11.37 8.91
C LEU A 148 3.76 10.37 8.10
N ALA A 149 5.01 10.17 8.46
CA ALA A 149 5.90 9.28 7.71
C ALA A 149 6.98 8.67 8.59
N VAL A 150 7.56 7.60 8.10
CA VAL A 150 8.76 6.96 8.66
C VAL A 150 9.90 7.10 7.67
N LEU A 151 11.03 7.60 8.15
CA LEU A 151 12.32 7.53 7.46
C LEU A 151 13.08 6.30 7.95
N ARG A 152 13.45 5.44 7.02
CA ARG A 152 14.26 4.24 7.30
C ARG A 152 15.30 4.01 6.21
N VAL A 153 16.26 3.17 6.49
CA VAL A 153 17.27 2.74 5.53
C VAL A 153 16.85 1.42 4.89
N ARG A 154 17.05 1.30 3.60
CA ARG A 154 16.97 0.04 2.87
C ARG A 154 18.34 -0.28 2.29
N ASP A 155 18.89 -1.42 2.68
CA ASP A 155 20.10 -1.95 2.07
C ASP A 155 19.75 -2.59 0.71
N LEU A 156 20.40 -2.12 -0.34
CA LEU A 156 20.31 -2.67 -1.70
C LEU A 156 21.63 -3.36 -2.09
N GLY A 157 22.46 -3.74 -1.13
CA GLY A 157 23.72 -4.46 -1.30
C GLY A 157 24.90 -3.62 -1.76
N LYS A 158 24.68 -2.52 -2.51
CA LYS A 158 25.76 -1.64 -3.01
C LYS A 158 25.93 -0.36 -2.19
N ARG A 159 24.86 0.16 -1.66
CA ARG A 159 24.83 1.37 -0.81
C ARG A 159 23.47 1.50 -0.10
N PRO A 160 23.45 2.02 1.13
CA PRO A 160 22.20 2.30 1.83
C PRO A 160 21.42 3.40 1.11
N VAL A 161 20.12 3.18 0.93
CA VAL A 161 19.20 4.16 0.36
C VAL A 161 18.15 4.49 1.41
N MET A 162 17.96 5.79 1.69
CA MET A 162 16.87 6.20 2.56
C MET A 162 15.53 6.08 1.84
N VAL A 163 14.55 5.59 2.59
CA VAL A 163 13.16 5.44 2.18
C VAL A 163 12.30 6.26 3.12
N VAL A 164 11.39 7.06 2.58
CA VAL A 164 10.29 7.61 3.35
C VAL A 164 9.03 6.83 3.03
N GLN A 165 8.37 6.36 4.08
CA GLN A 165 7.11 5.63 3.99
C GLN A 165 6.03 6.47 4.68
N THR A 166 4.97 6.85 3.94
CA THR A 166 3.85 7.55 4.57
C THR A 166 3.11 6.62 5.53
N LEU A 167 2.64 7.19 6.61
CA LEU A 167 1.78 6.50 7.56
C LEU A 167 0.35 7.08 7.45
N LEU A 168 -0.61 6.22 7.69
CA LEU A 168 -1.98 6.62 7.99
C LEU A 168 -2.01 7.35 9.34
N TRP A 169 -2.97 8.25 9.52
CA TRP A 169 -3.25 8.81 10.83
C TRP A 169 -3.95 7.76 11.69
N PRO A 170 -3.81 7.80 13.04
CA PRO A 170 -4.44 6.80 13.91
C PRO A 170 -5.95 6.68 13.73
N ASP A 171 -6.63 7.77 13.40
CA ASP A 171 -8.07 7.83 13.15
C ASP A 171 -8.50 7.29 11.77
N GLU A 172 -7.55 6.99 10.88
CA GLU A 172 -7.81 6.29 9.61
C GLU A 172 -7.88 4.76 9.80
N ILE A 173 -7.41 4.22 10.93
CA ILE A 173 -7.54 2.80 11.29
C ILE A 173 -8.91 2.57 11.93
N ARG A 174 -9.65 1.63 11.37
CA ARG A 174 -10.99 1.30 11.84
C ARG A 174 -10.91 0.22 12.91
N ASP A 175 -11.64 0.43 14.02
CA ASP A 175 -11.80 -0.62 15.01
C ASP A 175 -12.64 -1.77 14.46
N PRO A 176 -12.20 -3.03 14.63
CA PRO A 176 -13.01 -4.18 14.22
C PRO A 176 -14.20 -4.36 15.18
N ASP A 177 -15.39 -4.52 14.61
CA ASP A 177 -16.62 -4.86 15.35
C ASP A 177 -17.14 -6.19 14.77
N PHE A 178 -16.71 -7.29 15.38
CA PHE A 178 -17.07 -8.64 14.95
C PHE A 178 -17.75 -9.44 16.06
N PRO A 179 -19.09 -9.35 16.21
CA PRO A 179 -19.84 -10.03 17.28
C PRO A 179 -19.59 -11.54 17.35
N ALA A 180 -19.19 -12.17 16.24
CA ALA A 180 -18.85 -13.59 16.20
C ALA A 180 -17.61 -13.94 17.07
N LEU A 181 -16.72 -12.98 17.32
CA LEU A 181 -15.54 -13.18 18.17
C LEU A 181 -15.81 -12.94 19.66
N ASP A 182 -16.98 -12.38 20.02
CA ASP A 182 -17.36 -12.15 21.41
C ASP A 182 -17.74 -13.45 22.13
N THR A 183 -18.04 -14.51 21.37
CA THR A 183 -18.33 -15.83 21.92
C THR A 183 -17.04 -16.65 21.98
N PRO A 184 -16.53 -17.00 23.19
CA PRO A 184 -15.33 -17.82 23.30
C PRO A 184 -15.51 -19.18 22.65
N ALA A 185 -14.61 -19.55 21.74
CA ALA A 185 -14.54 -20.90 21.20
C ALA A 185 -13.71 -21.80 22.13
N GLU A 186 -14.23 -22.99 22.48
CA GLU A 186 -13.49 -23.97 23.27
C GLU A 186 -12.52 -24.73 22.37
N ILE A 187 -11.21 -24.48 22.53
CA ILE A 187 -10.16 -25.15 21.76
C ILE A 187 -9.49 -26.21 22.67
N LYS A 188 -9.50 -27.45 22.22
CA LYS A 188 -8.83 -28.53 22.95
C LYS A 188 -7.31 -28.47 22.77
N PRO A 189 -6.51 -28.82 23.78
CA PRO A 189 -5.04 -28.82 23.68
C PRO A 189 -4.50 -29.68 22.52
N ALA A 190 -5.17 -30.81 22.22
CA ALA A 190 -4.79 -31.68 21.10
C ALA A 190 -4.97 -30.98 19.75
N GLU A 191 -6.04 -30.21 19.56
CA GLU A 191 -6.34 -29.45 18.33
C GLU A 191 -5.25 -28.38 18.11
N LEU A 192 -4.89 -27.64 19.17
CA LEU A 192 -3.84 -26.65 19.11
C LEU A 192 -2.47 -27.27 18.77
N THR A 193 -2.17 -28.45 19.36
CA THR A 193 -0.91 -29.16 19.07
C THR A 193 -0.84 -29.61 17.62
N MET A 194 -1.94 -30.15 17.07
CA MET A 194 -1.98 -30.56 15.65
C MET A 194 -1.88 -29.38 14.70
N ALA A 195 -2.59 -28.28 14.99
CA ALA A 195 -2.50 -27.06 14.20
C ALA A 195 -1.07 -26.50 14.22
N ALA A 196 -0.40 -26.49 15.39
CA ALA A 196 0.99 -26.05 15.51
C ALA A 196 1.95 -26.94 14.69
N GLN A 197 1.75 -28.26 14.68
CA GLN A 197 2.55 -29.18 13.85
C GLN A 197 2.36 -28.93 12.35
N LEU A 198 1.14 -28.63 11.91
CA LEU A 198 0.90 -28.27 10.52
C LEU A 198 1.59 -26.95 10.15
N VAL A 199 1.46 -25.92 10.98
CA VAL A 199 2.16 -24.64 10.77
C VAL A 199 3.67 -24.88 10.68
N GLU A 200 4.26 -25.63 11.61
CA GLU A 200 5.71 -25.93 11.62
C GLU A 200 6.16 -26.68 10.38
N SER A 201 5.31 -27.58 9.85
CA SER A 201 5.61 -28.30 8.60
C SER A 201 5.59 -27.40 7.35
N MET A 202 5.10 -26.16 7.47
CA MET A 202 4.99 -25.16 6.41
C MET A 202 5.95 -23.98 6.59
N VAL A 203 6.76 -23.98 7.64
CA VAL A 203 7.78 -22.94 7.86
C VAL A 203 8.83 -23.05 6.77
N ASP A 204 9.07 -21.94 6.09
CA ASP A 204 10.10 -21.78 5.05
C ASP A 204 10.54 -20.31 5.02
N ASP A 205 11.69 -20.02 4.45
CA ASP A 205 12.17 -18.66 4.25
C ASP A 205 11.27 -17.89 3.26
N PHE A 206 10.98 -16.63 3.58
CA PHE A 206 10.19 -15.81 2.70
C PHE A 206 10.99 -15.32 1.51
N GLU A 207 10.79 -15.95 0.35
CA GLU A 207 11.36 -15.58 -0.93
C GLU A 207 10.28 -14.99 -1.84
N PRO A 208 10.13 -13.65 -1.93
CA PRO A 208 9.06 -13.01 -2.71
C PRO A 208 8.99 -13.47 -4.17
N GLN A 209 10.15 -13.82 -4.77
CA GLN A 209 10.25 -14.22 -6.18
C GLN A 209 9.61 -15.59 -6.47
N ARG A 210 9.29 -16.38 -5.44
CA ARG A 210 8.58 -17.67 -5.57
C ARG A 210 7.09 -17.50 -5.77
N PHE A 211 6.54 -16.32 -5.44
CA PHE A 211 5.12 -16.02 -5.61
C PHE A 211 4.89 -15.33 -6.95
N ARG A 212 3.90 -15.82 -7.69
CA ARG A 212 3.50 -15.31 -9.00
C ARG A 212 2.04 -14.92 -8.96
N ASP A 213 1.68 -13.93 -9.76
CA ASP A 213 0.29 -13.57 -10.02
C ASP A 213 -0.18 -14.30 -11.28
N ASP A 214 -0.69 -15.51 -11.11
CA ASP A 214 -1.18 -16.35 -12.20
C ASP A 214 -2.30 -15.67 -13.00
N TYR A 215 -3.08 -14.79 -12.36
CA TYR A 215 -4.13 -14.03 -13.05
C TYR A 215 -3.53 -13.02 -14.04
N GLN A 216 -2.52 -12.28 -13.63
CA GLN A 216 -1.84 -11.32 -14.52
C GLN A 216 -1.10 -12.03 -15.66
N ASP A 217 -0.47 -13.18 -15.38
CA ASP A 217 0.17 -13.99 -16.41
C ASP A 217 -0.86 -14.46 -17.44
N GLN A 218 -2.01 -15.01 -17.01
CA GLN A 218 -3.11 -15.43 -17.90
C GLN A 218 -3.73 -14.24 -18.66
N LEU A 219 -3.85 -13.08 -18.01
CA LEU A 219 -4.36 -11.87 -18.65
C LEU A 219 -3.41 -11.36 -19.74
N HIS A 220 -2.12 -11.47 -19.53
CA HIS A 220 -1.09 -11.18 -20.53
C HIS A 220 -1.23 -12.09 -21.74
N ASP A 221 -1.33 -13.42 -21.53
CA ASP A 221 -1.52 -14.42 -22.57
C ASP A 221 -2.80 -14.18 -23.37
N LEU A 222 -3.90 -13.83 -22.68
CA LEU A 222 -5.17 -13.47 -23.32
C LEU A 222 -5.03 -12.25 -24.22
N VAL A 223 -4.36 -11.19 -23.74
CA VAL A 223 -4.14 -9.96 -24.52
C VAL A 223 -3.26 -10.26 -25.74
N GLU A 224 -2.20 -11.04 -25.57
CA GLU A 224 -1.30 -11.41 -26.65
C GLU A 224 -2.00 -12.26 -27.72
N ALA A 225 -2.77 -13.29 -27.33
CA ALA A 225 -3.57 -14.08 -28.27
C ALA A 225 -4.59 -13.23 -29.02
N LYS A 226 -5.28 -12.31 -28.33
CA LYS A 226 -6.23 -11.39 -29.00
C LYS A 226 -5.53 -10.43 -29.99
N LEU A 227 -4.33 -9.99 -29.71
CA LEU A 227 -3.53 -9.17 -30.65
C LEU A 227 -3.13 -9.96 -31.90
N GLN A 228 -2.94 -11.28 -31.76
CA GLN A 228 -2.63 -12.20 -32.88
C GLN A 228 -3.90 -12.71 -33.60
N GLY A 229 -5.09 -12.41 -33.09
CA GLY A 229 -6.37 -12.87 -33.63
C GLY A 229 -6.74 -14.30 -33.23
N GLU A 230 -6.12 -14.82 -32.17
CA GLU A 230 -6.31 -16.17 -31.64
C GLU A 230 -7.18 -16.18 -30.38
N GLN A 231 -7.66 -17.37 -29.97
CA GLN A 231 -8.35 -17.59 -28.68
C GLN A 231 -7.37 -18.22 -27.69
N ALA A 232 -7.12 -17.53 -26.56
CA ALA A 232 -6.18 -18.02 -25.55
C ALA A 232 -6.75 -19.15 -24.67
N PHE A 233 -8.04 -19.11 -24.36
CA PHE A 233 -8.68 -20.06 -23.43
C PHE A 233 -10.06 -20.48 -23.93
N SER A 234 -10.42 -21.76 -23.71
CA SER A 234 -11.83 -22.20 -23.78
C SER A 234 -12.49 -21.93 -22.43
N ALA A 235 -13.75 -21.50 -22.46
CA ALA A 235 -14.53 -21.24 -21.25
C ALA A 235 -14.80 -22.57 -20.50
N GLU A 236 -13.96 -22.92 -19.52
CA GLU A 236 -14.30 -23.91 -18.50
C GLU A 236 -14.99 -23.18 -17.34
N SER A 237 -16.12 -23.74 -16.88
CA SER A 237 -16.82 -23.20 -15.72
C SER A 237 -15.95 -23.35 -14.47
N PRO A 238 -15.82 -22.32 -13.62
CA PRO A 238 -15.04 -22.44 -12.40
C PRO A 238 -15.62 -23.53 -11.49
N ASP A 239 -14.75 -24.40 -11.02
CA ASP A 239 -15.08 -25.40 -10.01
C ASP A 239 -15.59 -24.70 -8.74
N THR A 240 -16.63 -25.23 -8.15
CA THR A 240 -17.23 -24.69 -6.92
C THR A 240 -16.20 -24.67 -5.80
N ALA A 241 -16.06 -23.52 -5.14
CA ALA A 241 -15.21 -23.40 -3.96
C ALA A 241 -15.59 -24.47 -2.91
N PRO A 242 -14.62 -25.09 -2.24
CA PRO A 242 -14.88 -26.06 -1.18
C PRO A 242 -15.65 -25.40 -0.03
N GLU A 243 -16.78 -25.99 0.36
CA GLU A 243 -17.56 -25.57 1.53
C GLU A 243 -16.69 -25.65 2.80
N ALA A 244 -16.82 -24.62 3.66
CA ALA A 244 -16.18 -24.63 4.96
C ALA A 244 -16.70 -25.78 5.81
N PRO A 245 -15.86 -26.53 6.57
CA PRO A 245 -16.27 -27.62 7.41
C PRO A 245 -17.13 -27.13 8.58
N ASP A 246 -18.33 -27.69 8.72
CA ASP A 246 -19.29 -27.37 9.78
C ASP A 246 -19.01 -28.08 11.11
N ASP A 247 -18.10 -29.06 11.16
CA ASP A 247 -17.83 -29.89 12.35
C ASP A 247 -16.32 -30.01 12.65
N VAL A 248 -15.97 -29.94 13.94
CA VAL A 248 -14.61 -30.02 14.47
C VAL A 248 -13.91 -31.34 14.15
N SER A 249 -14.70 -32.46 14.06
CA SER A 249 -14.16 -33.77 13.69
C SER A 249 -13.69 -33.83 12.24
N ASP A 250 -14.36 -33.12 11.35
CA ASP A 250 -14.00 -33.00 9.94
C ASP A 250 -12.74 -32.13 9.75
N LEU A 251 -12.59 -31.11 10.60
CA LEU A 251 -11.39 -30.26 10.63
C LEU A 251 -10.12 -31.05 10.99
N LEU A 252 -10.20 -31.89 12.03
CA LEU A 252 -9.07 -32.73 12.46
C LEU A 252 -8.68 -33.75 11.40
N ALA A 253 -9.67 -34.41 10.76
CA ALA A 253 -9.41 -35.35 9.67
C ALA A 253 -8.75 -34.67 8.46
N LYS A 254 -9.16 -33.44 8.12
CA LYS A 254 -8.54 -32.62 7.05
C LYS A 254 -7.13 -32.17 7.40
N LEU A 255 -6.86 -31.82 8.66
CA LEU A 255 -5.51 -31.47 9.13
C LEU A 255 -4.56 -32.67 9.06
N GLU A 256 -5.00 -33.85 9.53
CA GLU A 256 -4.22 -35.10 9.42
C GLU A 256 -3.93 -35.48 7.97
N ALA A 257 -4.94 -35.40 7.09
CA ALA A 257 -4.77 -35.69 5.67
C ALA A 257 -3.79 -34.73 5.00
N SER A 258 -3.83 -33.44 5.35
CA SER A 258 -2.90 -32.43 4.83
C SER A 258 -1.45 -32.68 5.26
N ILE A 259 -1.23 -33.07 6.52
CA ILE A 259 0.11 -33.42 7.04
C ILE A 259 0.64 -34.69 6.32
N GLN A 260 -0.22 -35.71 6.08
CA GLN A 260 0.16 -36.94 5.39
C GLN A 260 0.49 -36.70 3.92
N ALA A 261 -0.33 -35.88 3.23
CA ALA A 261 -0.12 -35.55 1.82
C ALA A 261 1.24 -34.80 1.60
N ARG A 262 1.61 -33.90 2.49
CA ARG A 262 2.91 -33.22 2.42
C ARG A 262 4.09 -34.12 2.73
N LYS A 263 3.97 -35.05 3.71
CA LYS A 263 5.02 -36.05 3.98
C LYS A 263 5.23 -36.99 2.80
N ALA A 264 4.20 -37.25 2.00
CA ALA A 264 4.26 -38.10 0.80
C ALA A 264 4.79 -37.35 -0.45
N GLY A 265 4.61 -36.03 -0.53
CA GLY A 265 5.04 -35.19 -1.66
C GLY A 265 6.43 -34.59 -1.55
N GLY A 266 7.11 -34.74 -0.42
CA GLY A 266 8.45 -34.24 -0.15
C GLY A 266 9.54 -35.29 -0.41
N ASN A 267 9.71 -35.67 -1.70
CA ASN A 267 10.89 -36.46 -2.14
C ASN A 267 11.42 -35.88 -3.46
#